data_08eef5c8150a4baa031fa66117d8f35c
#
_entry.id   08eef5c8150a4baa031fa66117d8f35c
#
_cell.length_a   1.000
_cell.length_b   1.000
_cell.length_c   1.000
_cell.angle_alpha   90.00
_cell.angle_beta   90.00
_cell.angle_gamma   90.00
#
_symmetry.space_group_name_H-M   'P 1'
#
loop_
_entity.id
_entity.type
_entity.pdbx_description
1 polymer ?
#
loop_
_entity_poly.entity_id
_entity_poly.type
_entity_poly.pdbx_seq_one_letter_code
_entity_poly.pdbx_strand_id
1 'polypeptide(L)'
;VKLSLINEDICHREGEFAEITRKVADDLVKIVHGKKNDYVATLFAGSGSICIDVAIGSLVPKDKKVMIVNNGFYNDRALQAAQYYGIGVVDCKFDVLELPDLAIVEETLKKNADDVAVVYMAHQETGTGLCNPIREVGAIAHKYGKIFVSDTTSTLGIVPINVYDDNLDFCMASSQKGINAFTGCSFLIGKKEYIEKTKDFAKRSYYTNLWRQYSYFKEHGEMNFTPPVQIIYSMQQALKEHFEEGEKAKYERFMAISELIRAEVAALGLEELLPREKTTGLVIAIKYPEDENFDFKKVHDYLYENGI
;
A
#
# COMPACT_ATOMS: atom_id res chain seq x y z
N VAL A 1 17.00 9.42 9.73
CA VAL A 1 16.85 8.08 9.13
C VAL A 1 18.20 7.47 8.72
N LYS A 2 19.04 8.11 7.87
CA LYS A 2 20.32 7.51 7.42
C LYS A 2 21.23 7.09 8.57
N LEU A 3 21.35 7.92 9.60
CA LEU A 3 22.21 7.63 10.77
C LEU A 3 21.69 6.45 11.61
N SER A 4 20.41 6.12 11.56
CA SER A 4 19.88 4.98 12.31
C SER A 4 20.32 3.62 11.77
N LEU A 5 20.90 3.56 10.55
CA LEU A 5 21.46 2.32 9.99
C LEU A 5 22.79 1.89 10.64
N ILE A 6 23.47 2.82 11.33
CA ILE A 6 24.72 2.55 12.02
C ILE A 6 24.53 2.35 13.54
N ASN A 7 23.29 2.17 14.00
CA ASN A 7 23.04 1.74 15.37
C ASN A 7 23.74 0.41 15.65
N GLU A 8 24.12 0.21 16.91
CA GLU A 8 24.75 -1.03 17.35
C GLU A 8 23.85 -2.25 17.02
N ASP A 9 24.51 -3.36 16.69
CA ASP A 9 23.81 -4.61 16.44
C ASP A 9 23.12 -5.08 17.73
N ILE A 10 21.92 -5.59 17.57
CA ILE A 10 21.11 -6.13 18.65
C ILE A 10 20.61 -7.53 18.26
N CYS A 11 20.54 -8.43 19.23
CA CYS A 11 19.92 -9.73 19.01
C CYS A 11 18.42 -9.55 18.79
N HIS A 12 17.93 -9.94 17.61
CA HIS A 12 16.53 -9.78 17.23
C HIS A 12 15.55 -10.72 17.97
N ARG A 13 16.06 -11.56 18.87
CA ARG A 13 15.29 -12.45 19.76
C ARG A 13 15.31 -12.01 21.22
N GLU A 14 15.84 -10.83 21.50
CA GLU A 14 15.83 -10.24 22.84
C GLU A 14 14.68 -9.26 23.02
N GLY A 15 14.25 -9.09 24.29
CA GLY A 15 13.12 -8.24 24.65
C GLY A 15 13.26 -6.80 24.19
N GLU A 16 14.47 -6.26 24.17
CA GLU A 16 14.76 -4.89 23.72
C GLU A 16 14.37 -4.67 22.25
N PHE A 17 14.72 -5.63 21.37
CA PHE A 17 14.31 -5.52 19.96
C PHE A 17 12.83 -5.79 19.76
N ALA A 18 12.23 -6.67 20.56
CA ALA A 18 10.79 -6.90 20.56
C ALA A 18 10.02 -5.61 20.92
N GLU A 19 10.51 -4.79 21.86
CA GLU A 19 9.91 -3.50 22.20
C GLU A 19 9.97 -2.52 21.03
N ILE A 20 11.12 -2.44 20.33
CA ILE A 20 11.28 -1.60 19.13
C ILE A 20 10.30 -2.04 18.05
N THR A 21 10.20 -3.33 17.79
CA THR A 21 9.32 -3.89 16.76
C THR A 21 7.84 -3.64 17.08
N ARG A 22 7.44 -3.81 18.36
CA ARG A 22 6.07 -3.48 18.82
C ARG A 22 5.77 -1.99 18.63
N LYS A 23 6.70 -1.12 19.02
CA LYS A 23 6.53 0.32 18.86
C LYS A 23 6.36 0.71 17.40
N VAL A 24 7.17 0.17 16.50
CA VAL A 24 7.04 0.40 15.04
C VAL A 24 5.66 -0.05 14.56
N ALA A 25 5.21 -1.25 14.93
CA ALA A 25 3.89 -1.76 14.54
C ALA A 25 2.75 -0.87 15.08
N ASP A 26 2.83 -0.44 16.32
CA ASP A 26 1.86 0.45 16.95
C ASP A 26 1.82 1.84 16.28
N ASP A 27 2.96 2.39 15.93
CA ASP A 27 3.06 3.70 15.28
C ASP A 27 2.54 3.63 13.83
N LEU A 28 2.75 2.52 13.11
CA LEU A 28 2.13 2.29 11.80
C LEU A 28 0.59 2.27 11.87
N VAL A 29 0.00 1.67 12.92
CA VAL A 29 -1.46 1.72 13.12
C VAL A 29 -1.95 3.14 13.37
N LYS A 30 -1.18 3.96 14.09
CA LYS A 30 -1.53 5.36 14.35
C LYS A 30 -1.52 6.23 13.10
N ILE A 31 -0.59 5.99 12.14
CA ILE A 31 -0.51 6.77 10.89
C ILE A 31 -1.83 6.70 10.10
N VAL A 32 -2.55 5.59 10.21
CA VAL A 32 -3.84 5.41 9.54
C VAL A 32 -5.04 5.61 10.47
N HIS A 33 -4.83 6.30 11.60
CA HIS A 33 -5.83 6.58 12.64
C HIS A 33 -6.49 5.33 13.23
N GLY A 34 -5.87 4.16 13.06
CA GLY A 34 -6.36 2.89 13.60
C GLY A 34 -6.23 2.83 15.13
N LYS A 35 -7.20 2.20 15.79
CA LYS A 35 -7.11 1.88 17.22
C LYS A 35 -6.43 0.55 17.43
N LYS A 36 -5.50 0.47 18.38
CA LYS A 36 -4.75 -0.77 18.71
C LYS A 36 -5.62 -1.96 19.11
N ASN A 37 -6.85 -1.72 19.57
CA ASN A 37 -7.78 -2.81 19.90
C ASN A 37 -8.39 -3.44 18.66
N ASP A 38 -8.54 -2.67 17.57
CA ASP A 38 -9.21 -3.06 16.34
C ASP A 38 -8.23 -3.48 15.25
N TYR A 39 -7.12 -2.74 15.12
CA TYR A 39 -6.12 -2.93 14.05
C TYR A 39 -4.76 -3.36 14.59
N VAL A 40 -4.01 -4.02 13.74
CA VAL A 40 -2.60 -4.36 13.98
C VAL A 40 -1.80 -4.26 12.68
N ALA A 41 -0.56 -3.80 12.77
CA ALA A 41 0.40 -3.86 11.68
C ALA A 41 1.21 -5.16 11.79
N THR A 42 1.20 -5.96 10.73
CA THR A 42 2.00 -7.17 10.61
C THR A 42 3.15 -6.91 9.65
N LEU A 43 4.39 -7.10 10.11
CA LEU A 43 5.62 -6.78 9.38
C LEU A 43 6.15 -7.99 8.62
N PHE A 44 6.69 -7.74 7.41
CA PHE A 44 7.30 -8.75 6.55
C PHE A 44 8.64 -8.23 5.99
N ALA A 45 9.67 -9.06 6.01
CA ALA A 45 10.92 -8.74 5.33
C ALA A 45 10.73 -8.92 3.81
N GLY A 46 10.81 -7.82 3.06
CA GLY A 46 10.64 -7.83 1.61
C GLY A 46 10.15 -6.50 1.03
N SER A 47 9.98 -6.49 -0.30
CA SER A 47 9.41 -5.36 -1.04
C SER A 47 7.90 -5.25 -0.85
N GLY A 48 7.29 -4.10 -1.23
CA GLY A 48 5.83 -3.89 -1.15
C GLY A 48 5.00 -5.01 -1.77
N SER A 49 5.49 -5.66 -2.83
CA SER A 49 4.80 -6.78 -3.48
C SER A 49 4.54 -7.98 -2.55
N ILE A 50 5.34 -8.14 -1.48
CA ILE A 50 5.09 -9.21 -0.51
C ILE A 50 3.74 -9.04 0.19
N CYS A 51 3.29 -7.79 0.39
CA CYS A 51 2.00 -7.53 1.03
C CYS A 51 0.82 -7.89 0.14
N ILE A 52 0.95 -7.73 -1.19
CA ILE A 52 -0.05 -8.25 -2.15
C ILE A 52 -0.14 -9.78 -2.02
N ASP A 53 1.00 -10.45 -2.01
CA ASP A 53 1.11 -11.90 -1.87
C ASP A 53 0.49 -12.38 -0.53
N VAL A 54 0.78 -11.69 0.58
CA VAL A 54 0.19 -11.96 1.89
C VAL A 54 -1.33 -11.77 1.88
N ALA A 55 -1.82 -10.64 1.37
CA ALA A 55 -3.24 -10.32 1.38
C ALA A 55 -4.05 -11.31 0.54
N ILE A 56 -3.66 -11.51 -0.71
CA ILE A 56 -4.34 -12.43 -1.63
C ILE A 56 -4.24 -13.87 -1.13
N GLY A 57 -3.05 -14.30 -0.74
CA GLY A 57 -2.80 -15.68 -0.29
C GLY A 57 -3.45 -16.05 1.03
N SER A 58 -3.68 -15.07 1.93
CA SER A 58 -4.16 -15.35 3.28
C SER A 58 -5.62 -14.94 3.54
N LEU A 59 -6.14 -13.88 2.89
CA LEU A 59 -7.46 -13.34 3.22
C LEU A 59 -8.62 -14.00 2.45
N VAL A 60 -8.33 -14.70 1.36
CA VAL A 60 -9.37 -15.36 0.55
C VAL A 60 -9.58 -16.79 1.03
N PRO A 61 -10.77 -17.18 1.54
CA PRO A 61 -11.09 -18.56 1.90
C PRO A 61 -10.95 -19.51 0.69
N LYS A 62 -10.81 -20.83 0.95
CA LYS A 62 -10.50 -21.83 -0.08
C LYS A 62 -11.47 -21.81 -1.26
N ASP A 63 -12.75 -21.73 -0.98
CA ASP A 63 -13.83 -21.88 -1.98
C ASP A 63 -14.44 -20.53 -2.37
N LYS A 64 -13.70 -19.43 -2.13
CA LYS A 64 -14.13 -18.06 -2.43
C LYS A 64 -13.21 -17.42 -3.46
N LYS A 65 -13.69 -16.31 -4.00
CA LYS A 65 -13.00 -15.48 -5.00
C LYS A 65 -12.57 -14.16 -4.40
N VAL A 66 -11.60 -13.53 -5.03
CA VAL A 66 -11.31 -12.10 -4.87
C VAL A 66 -11.89 -11.32 -6.04
N MET A 67 -12.54 -10.19 -5.77
CA MET A 67 -12.88 -9.20 -6.79
C MET A 67 -11.78 -8.14 -6.81
N ILE A 68 -11.25 -7.87 -7.98
CA ILE A 68 -10.22 -6.84 -8.18
C ILE A 68 -10.85 -5.71 -9.01
N VAL A 69 -10.90 -4.51 -8.43
CA VAL A 69 -11.27 -3.29 -9.16
C VAL A 69 -10.02 -2.82 -9.90
N ASN A 70 -9.96 -3.11 -11.20
CA ASN A 70 -8.72 -3.15 -11.96
C ASN A 70 -8.67 -2.04 -13.02
N ASN A 71 -7.81 -1.05 -12.80
CA ASN A 71 -7.52 0.00 -13.77
C ASN A 71 -6.00 0.26 -13.88
N GLY A 72 -5.15 -0.75 -13.59
CA GLY A 72 -3.74 -0.54 -13.77
C GLY A 72 -2.83 -1.65 -13.25
N PHE A 73 -1.54 -1.36 -13.29
CA PHE A 73 -0.47 -2.32 -13.12
C PHE A 73 -0.42 -2.96 -11.72
N TYR A 74 -0.73 -2.20 -10.65
CA TYR A 74 -0.68 -2.75 -9.29
C TYR A 74 -1.92 -3.60 -8.98
N ASN A 75 -3.06 -3.29 -9.60
CA ASN A 75 -4.24 -4.15 -9.56
C ASN A 75 -3.98 -5.46 -10.37
N ASP A 76 -3.31 -5.38 -11.53
CA ASP A 76 -2.89 -6.56 -12.30
C ASP A 76 -1.95 -7.48 -11.50
N ARG A 77 -1.08 -6.95 -10.63
CA ARG A 77 -0.25 -7.76 -9.74
C ARG A 77 -1.07 -8.60 -8.77
N ALA A 78 -2.14 -8.03 -8.21
CA ALA A 78 -3.03 -8.78 -7.33
C ALA A 78 -3.79 -9.88 -8.09
N LEU A 79 -4.19 -9.59 -9.34
CA LEU A 79 -4.79 -10.59 -10.24
C LEU A 79 -3.82 -11.74 -10.50
N GLN A 80 -2.57 -11.43 -10.86
CA GLN A 80 -1.53 -12.44 -11.09
C GLN A 80 -1.26 -13.26 -9.82
N ALA A 81 -1.14 -12.61 -8.65
CA ALA A 81 -0.96 -13.32 -7.37
C ALA A 81 -2.12 -14.30 -7.10
N ALA A 82 -3.36 -13.88 -7.35
CA ALA A 82 -4.51 -14.76 -7.21
C ALA A 82 -4.45 -15.97 -8.16
N GLN A 83 -4.04 -15.76 -9.41
CA GLN A 83 -3.84 -16.82 -10.39
C GLN A 83 -2.75 -17.81 -9.95
N TYR A 84 -1.60 -17.32 -9.44
CA TYR A 84 -0.53 -18.17 -8.92
C TYR A 84 -0.98 -19.07 -7.76
N TYR A 85 -1.88 -18.55 -6.90
CA TYR A 85 -2.45 -19.33 -5.80
C TYR A 85 -3.67 -20.19 -6.18
N GLY A 86 -4.10 -20.18 -7.45
CA GLY A 86 -5.29 -20.90 -7.89
C GLY A 86 -6.58 -20.35 -7.26
N ILE A 87 -6.61 -19.05 -6.92
CA ILE A 87 -7.77 -18.36 -6.37
C ILE A 87 -8.63 -17.83 -7.52
N GLY A 88 -9.94 -18.07 -7.47
CA GLY A 88 -10.88 -17.50 -8.44
C GLY A 88 -10.91 -15.99 -8.36
N VAL A 89 -10.93 -15.32 -9.52
CA VAL A 89 -10.92 -13.85 -9.64
C VAL A 89 -12.19 -13.38 -10.34
N VAL A 90 -12.76 -12.28 -9.83
CA VAL A 90 -13.71 -11.43 -10.54
C VAL A 90 -12.94 -10.16 -10.93
N ASP A 91 -12.51 -10.07 -12.19
CA ASP A 91 -11.80 -8.89 -12.71
C ASP A 91 -12.79 -7.82 -13.14
N CYS A 92 -12.95 -6.79 -12.31
CA CYS A 92 -13.77 -5.62 -12.58
C CYS A 92 -12.92 -4.55 -13.27
N LYS A 93 -12.73 -4.69 -14.58
CA LYS A 93 -11.74 -3.98 -15.38
C LYS A 93 -12.24 -2.64 -15.89
N PHE A 94 -11.37 -1.63 -15.81
CA PHE A 94 -11.55 -0.28 -16.35
C PHE A 94 -10.34 0.14 -17.18
N ASP A 95 -10.45 1.26 -17.88
CA ASP A 95 -9.32 1.86 -18.57
C ASP A 95 -8.28 2.38 -17.55
N VAL A 96 -7.00 2.35 -17.92
CA VAL A 96 -5.88 2.73 -17.04
C VAL A 96 -5.82 4.23 -16.71
N LEU A 97 -6.54 5.07 -17.45
CA LEU A 97 -6.63 6.52 -17.25
C LEU A 97 -7.99 6.95 -16.67
N GLU A 98 -8.88 5.99 -16.38
CA GLU A 98 -10.21 6.28 -15.90
C GLU A 98 -10.43 5.77 -14.46
N LEU A 99 -11.16 6.58 -13.70
CA LEU A 99 -11.65 6.15 -12.39
C LEU A 99 -12.69 5.03 -12.57
N PRO A 100 -12.76 4.06 -11.65
CA PRO A 100 -13.77 3.03 -11.73
C PRO A 100 -15.17 3.64 -11.56
N ASP A 101 -16.10 3.25 -12.45
CA ASP A 101 -17.52 3.58 -12.31
C ASP A 101 -18.07 2.77 -11.12
N LEU A 102 -18.52 3.47 -10.09
CA LEU A 102 -19.01 2.87 -8.86
C LEU A 102 -20.27 2.04 -9.06
N ALA A 103 -21.12 2.39 -10.03
CA ALA A 103 -22.32 1.61 -10.35
C ALA A 103 -21.93 0.26 -10.97
N ILE A 104 -20.92 0.23 -11.85
CA ILE A 104 -20.38 -0.99 -12.43
C ILE A 104 -19.69 -1.84 -11.34
N VAL A 105 -18.92 -1.22 -10.44
CA VAL A 105 -18.30 -1.91 -9.30
C VAL A 105 -19.36 -2.58 -8.43
N GLU A 106 -20.41 -1.85 -8.07
CA GLU A 106 -21.49 -2.38 -7.24
C GLU A 106 -22.26 -3.49 -7.94
N GLU A 107 -22.62 -3.31 -9.20
CA GLU A 107 -23.34 -4.32 -9.99
C GLU A 107 -22.52 -5.60 -10.13
N THR A 108 -21.22 -5.47 -10.41
CA THR A 108 -20.29 -6.60 -10.52
C THR A 108 -20.19 -7.36 -9.21
N LEU A 109 -20.04 -6.64 -8.08
CA LEU A 109 -19.98 -7.26 -6.76
C LEU A 109 -21.30 -7.95 -6.41
N LYS A 110 -22.43 -7.30 -6.68
CA LYS A 110 -23.77 -7.87 -6.43
C LYS A 110 -23.99 -9.18 -7.16
N LYS A 111 -23.61 -9.25 -8.44
CA LYS A 111 -23.73 -10.49 -9.26
C LYS A 111 -22.87 -11.64 -8.74
N ASN A 112 -21.79 -11.34 -8.03
CA ASN A 112 -20.83 -12.32 -7.54
C ASN A 112 -20.79 -12.39 -5.99
N ALA A 113 -21.80 -11.83 -5.31
CA ALA A 113 -21.76 -11.66 -3.86
C ALA A 113 -21.59 -12.96 -3.07
N ASP A 114 -22.16 -14.05 -3.55
CA ASP A 114 -22.07 -15.36 -2.88
C ASP A 114 -20.67 -15.98 -3.00
N ASP A 115 -19.95 -15.67 -4.07
CA ASP A 115 -18.63 -16.23 -4.35
C ASP A 115 -17.48 -15.35 -3.81
N VAL A 116 -17.60 -14.03 -3.89
CA VAL A 116 -16.56 -13.09 -3.49
C VAL A 116 -16.49 -12.97 -1.98
N ALA A 117 -15.28 -13.06 -1.41
CA ALA A 117 -15.02 -12.80 0.01
C ALA A 117 -14.25 -11.50 0.22
N VAL A 118 -13.40 -11.13 -0.73
CA VAL A 118 -12.48 -9.99 -0.64
C VAL A 118 -12.63 -9.10 -1.88
N VAL A 119 -12.69 -7.79 -1.67
CA VAL A 119 -12.54 -6.77 -2.72
C VAL A 119 -11.17 -6.13 -2.56
N TYR A 120 -10.42 -6.02 -3.64
CA TYR A 120 -9.08 -5.44 -3.66
C TYR A 120 -9.01 -4.30 -4.66
N MET A 121 -8.33 -3.21 -4.28
CA MET A 121 -8.01 -2.10 -5.17
C MET A 121 -6.75 -1.37 -4.70
N ALA A 122 -5.87 -0.97 -5.63
CA ALA A 122 -4.79 -0.03 -5.35
C ALA A 122 -5.37 1.39 -5.14
N HIS A 123 -4.94 2.08 -4.09
CA HIS A 123 -5.36 3.47 -3.84
C HIS A 123 -4.85 4.41 -4.93
N GLN A 124 -3.59 4.24 -5.34
CA GLN A 124 -3.03 5.00 -6.45
C GLN A 124 -2.28 4.07 -7.40
N GLU A 125 -2.62 4.14 -8.67
CA GLU A 125 -1.85 3.51 -9.73
C GLU A 125 -0.61 4.36 -10.03
N THR A 126 0.54 3.90 -9.54
CA THR A 126 1.79 4.67 -9.60
C THR A 126 2.25 4.93 -11.03
N GLY A 127 1.91 4.04 -11.98
CA GLY A 127 2.29 4.18 -13.39
C GLY A 127 1.64 5.37 -14.10
N THR A 128 0.45 5.78 -13.65
CA THR A 128 -0.32 6.90 -14.24
C THR A 128 -0.50 8.07 -13.28
N GLY A 129 -0.41 7.82 -11.97
CA GLY A 129 -0.76 8.77 -10.93
C GLY A 129 -2.25 8.79 -10.57
N LEU A 130 -3.08 7.93 -11.20
CA LEU A 130 -4.53 7.86 -10.98
C LEU A 130 -4.83 7.47 -9.52
N CYS A 131 -5.63 8.28 -8.83
CA CYS A 131 -6.04 8.07 -7.43
C CYS A 131 -7.45 7.49 -7.38
N ASN A 132 -7.55 6.25 -6.95
CA ASN A 132 -8.80 5.50 -6.90
C ASN A 132 -9.66 5.86 -5.67
N PRO A 133 -11.00 5.81 -5.79
CA PRO A 133 -11.96 6.17 -4.75
C PRO A 133 -12.12 5.04 -3.71
N ILE A 134 -11.11 4.85 -2.84
CA ILE A 134 -11.09 3.73 -1.87
C ILE A 134 -12.24 3.81 -0.86
N ARG A 135 -12.65 5.01 -0.46
CA ARG A 135 -13.75 5.21 0.48
C ARG A 135 -15.07 4.66 -0.06
N GLU A 136 -15.37 5.00 -1.29
CA GLU A 136 -16.60 4.62 -1.96
C GLU A 136 -16.62 3.12 -2.28
N VAL A 137 -15.51 2.59 -2.78
CA VAL A 137 -15.39 1.15 -3.06
C VAL A 137 -15.41 0.33 -1.77
N GLY A 138 -14.79 0.82 -0.70
CA GLY A 138 -14.87 0.22 0.63
C GLY A 138 -16.32 0.18 1.17
N ALA A 139 -17.06 1.28 1.00
CA ALA A 139 -18.48 1.33 1.38
C ALA A 139 -19.32 0.32 0.59
N ILE A 140 -19.05 0.17 -0.71
CA ILE A 140 -19.71 -0.85 -1.55
C ILE A 140 -19.35 -2.25 -1.04
N ALA A 141 -18.07 -2.54 -0.76
CA ALA A 141 -17.65 -3.84 -0.23
C ALA A 141 -18.37 -4.16 1.09
N HIS A 142 -18.40 -3.23 2.02
CA HIS A 142 -19.08 -3.39 3.32
C HIS A 142 -20.58 -3.58 3.19
N LYS A 143 -21.24 -2.91 2.24
CA LYS A 143 -22.68 -3.09 1.95
C LYS A 143 -23.03 -4.54 1.64
N TYR A 144 -22.12 -5.27 1.00
CA TYR A 144 -22.27 -6.70 0.68
C TYR A 144 -21.54 -7.63 1.68
N GLY A 145 -21.06 -7.11 2.81
CA GLY A 145 -20.38 -7.89 3.84
C GLY A 145 -19.04 -8.48 3.40
N LYS A 146 -18.30 -7.77 2.51
CA LYS A 146 -17.00 -8.20 2.00
C LYS A 146 -15.88 -7.47 2.70
N ILE A 147 -14.73 -8.14 2.82
CA ILE A 147 -13.49 -7.53 3.30
C ILE A 147 -12.94 -6.62 2.20
N PHE A 148 -12.60 -5.38 2.55
CA PHE A 148 -11.94 -4.46 1.63
C PHE A 148 -10.46 -4.31 1.95
N VAL A 149 -9.63 -4.53 0.93
CA VAL A 149 -8.17 -4.45 0.99
C VAL A 149 -7.69 -3.41 -0.01
N SER A 150 -6.91 -2.43 0.44
CA SER A 150 -6.30 -1.46 -0.47
C SER A 150 -4.77 -1.49 -0.40
N ASP A 151 -4.14 -1.50 -1.57
CA ASP A 151 -2.71 -1.20 -1.69
C ASP A 151 -2.50 0.31 -1.64
N THR A 152 -2.06 0.77 -0.50
CA THR A 152 -1.77 2.18 -0.22
C THR A 152 -0.26 2.49 -0.27
N THR A 153 0.53 1.62 -0.89
CA THR A 153 2.00 1.69 -0.88
C THR A 153 2.52 3.04 -1.34
N SER A 154 1.91 3.65 -2.35
CA SER A 154 2.37 4.95 -2.88
C SER A 154 1.78 6.17 -2.17
N THR A 155 0.80 6.00 -1.30
CA THR A 155 0.08 7.10 -0.67
C THR A 155 0.22 7.16 0.85
N LEU A 156 0.28 5.99 1.52
CA LEU A 156 0.33 5.90 2.97
C LEU A 156 1.55 6.63 3.56
N GLY A 157 1.28 7.45 4.58
CA GLY A 157 2.28 8.28 5.26
C GLY A 157 2.53 9.64 4.60
N ILE A 158 1.83 9.96 3.50
CA ILE A 158 1.81 11.29 2.88
C ILE A 158 0.36 11.74 2.69
N VAL A 159 -0.44 11.01 1.90
CA VAL A 159 -1.89 11.29 1.78
C VAL A 159 -2.56 10.86 3.08
N PRO A 160 -3.36 11.72 3.71
CA PRO A 160 -4.14 11.34 4.89
C PRO A 160 -5.04 10.13 4.60
N ILE A 161 -4.92 9.10 5.42
CA ILE A 161 -5.74 7.88 5.34
C ILE A 161 -6.30 7.59 6.73
N ASN A 162 -7.61 7.46 6.82
CA ASN A 162 -8.29 7.03 8.04
C ASN A 162 -9.02 5.72 7.78
N VAL A 163 -8.57 4.64 8.38
CA VAL A 163 -9.12 3.29 8.11
C VAL A 163 -10.62 3.17 8.40
N TYR A 164 -11.18 4.01 9.26
CA TYR A 164 -12.62 4.03 9.54
C TYR A 164 -13.39 4.82 8.49
N ASP A 165 -12.94 6.05 8.20
CA ASP A 165 -13.59 6.95 7.26
C ASP A 165 -13.46 6.47 5.81
N ASP A 166 -12.34 5.79 5.50
CA ASP A 166 -12.06 5.24 4.17
C ASP A 166 -12.52 3.79 4.00
N ASN A 167 -13.25 3.26 4.99
CA ASN A 167 -13.83 1.90 4.97
C ASN A 167 -12.79 0.78 4.70
N LEU A 168 -11.57 0.93 5.20
CA LEU A 168 -10.48 -0.02 4.99
C LEU A 168 -10.47 -1.10 6.06
N ASP A 169 -10.62 -2.36 5.67
CA ASP A 169 -10.36 -3.48 6.59
C ASP A 169 -8.87 -3.81 6.62
N PHE A 170 -8.19 -3.62 5.47
CA PHE A 170 -6.75 -3.76 5.32
C PHE A 170 -6.19 -2.67 4.41
N CYS A 171 -5.04 -2.14 4.81
CA CYS A 171 -4.18 -1.34 3.93
C CYS A 171 -2.74 -1.83 4.06
N MET A 172 -1.94 -1.61 3.03
CA MET A 172 -0.57 -2.10 2.98
C MET A 172 0.39 -1.04 2.42
N ALA A 173 1.64 -1.11 2.88
CA ALA A 173 2.71 -0.28 2.32
C ALA A 173 4.10 -0.90 2.56
N SER A 174 5.12 -0.21 2.07
CA SER A 174 6.52 -0.55 2.28
C SER A 174 7.30 0.62 2.89
N SER A 175 8.34 0.28 3.62
CA SER A 175 9.12 1.22 4.46
C SER A 175 9.70 2.42 3.68
N GLN A 176 10.16 2.23 2.45
CA GLN A 176 10.86 3.25 1.65
C GLN A 176 9.96 4.25 0.90
N LYS A 177 8.63 4.07 0.96
CA LYS A 177 7.68 4.98 0.29
C LYS A 177 7.34 6.16 1.22
N GLY A 178 6.09 6.50 1.42
CA GLY A 178 5.69 7.65 2.23
C GLY A 178 6.15 7.62 3.70
N ILE A 179 6.56 6.47 4.23
CA ILE A 179 7.21 6.38 5.55
C ILE A 179 8.62 6.99 5.55
N ASN A 180 9.30 6.99 4.40
CA ASN A 180 10.65 7.54 4.23
C ASN A 180 11.76 6.80 5.01
N ALA A 181 11.56 5.51 5.29
CA ALA A 181 12.59 4.62 5.82
C ALA A 181 13.39 3.95 4.68
N PHE A 182 14.30 3.05 5.00
CA PHE A 182 15.02 2.27 4.00
C PHE A 182 14.21 1.07 3.50
N THR A 183 14.51 0.63 2.27
CA THR A 183 13.91 -0.55 1.64
C THR A 183 14.26 -1.82 2.40
N GLY A 184 13.31 -2.75 2.53
CA GLY A 184 13.57 -4.08 3.09
C GLY A 184 12.52 -4.58 4.07
N CYS A 185 11.57 -3.75 4.46
CA CYS A 185 10.42 -4.15 5.27
C CYS A 185 9.14 -3.62 4.65
N SER A 186 8.11 -4.45 4.64
CA SER A 186 6.76 -4.08 4.22
C SER A 186 5.76 -4.53 5.27
N PHE A 187 4.58 -3.96 5.26
CA PHE A 187 3.60 -4.21 6.31
C PHE A 187 2.16 -4.17 5.78
N LEU A 188 1.34 -4.98 6.43
CA LEU A 188 -0.09 -5.02 6.27
C LEU A 188 -0.74 -4.56 7.57
N ILE A 189 -1.50 -3.48 7.53
CA ILE A 189 -2.31 -3.00 8.66
C ILE A 189 -3.72 -3.51 8.45
N GLY A 190 -4.26 -4.27 9.39
CA GLY A 190 -5.56 -4.89 9.21
C GLY A 190 -6.35 -5.10 10.49
N LYS A 191 -7.66 -5.28 10.34
CA LYS A 191 -8.57 -5.61 11.45
C LYS A 191 -8.22 -6.96 12.06
N LYS A 192 -7.99 -6.97 13.37
CA LYS A 192 -7.62 -8.17 14.13
C LYS A 192 -8.62 -9.29 13.94
N GLU A 193 -9.91 -8.98 13.96
CA GLU A 193 -10.98 -9.97 13.80
C GLU A 193 -10.89 -10.74 12.48
N TYR A 194 -10.49 -10.07 11.39
CA TYR A 194 -10.32 -10.74 10.10
C TYR A 194 -9.02 -11.51 10.03
N ILE A 195 -7.93 -11.00 10.62
CA ILE A 195 -6.67 -11.74 10.71
C ILE A 195 -6.87 -13.03 11.50
N GLU A 196 -7.59 -13.00 12.61
CA GLU A 196 -7.85 -14.17 13.44
C GLU A 196 -8.68 -15.25 12.70
N LYS A 197 -9.60 -14.86 11.83
CA LYS A 197 -10.33 -15.79 10.96
C LYS A 197 -9.42 -16.52 9.96
N THR A 198 -8.29 -15.91 9.54
CA THR A 198 -7.37 -16.56 8.58
C THR A 198 -6.65 -17.79 9.14
N LYS A 199 -6.71 -18.02 10.46
CA LYS A 199 -6.20 -19.24 11.09
C LYS A 199 -6.74 -20.50 10.44
N ASP A 200 -8.01 -20.46 10.05
CA ASP A 200 -8.75 -21.60 9.54
C ASP A 200 -8.83 -21.63 8.00
N PHE A 201 -8.22 -20.64 7.33
CA PHE A 201 -8.22 -20.54 5.87
C PHE A 201 -7.14 -21.43 5.24
N ALA A 202 -7.18 -21.57 3.92
CA ALA A 202 -6.21 -22.34 3.16
C ALA A 202 -4.78 -21.79 3.34
N LYS A 203 -3.86 -22.66 3.73
CA LYS A 203 -2.43 -22.32 3.91
C LYS A 203 -1.70 -22.42 2.58
N ARG A 204 -1.72 -21.34 1.79
CA ARG A 204 -1.12 -21.30 0.44
C ARG A 204 0.38 -21.02 0.47
N SER A 205 0.86 -20.30 1.50
CA SER A 205 2.28 -19.98 1.67
C SER A 205 2.74 -20.27 3.09
N TYR A 206 4.00 -20.65 3.25
CA TYR A 206 4.63 -20.80 4.56
C TYR A 206 5.18 -19.47 5.08
N TYR A 207 5.87 -18.70 4.21
CA TYR A 207 6.55 -17.46 4.59
C TYR A 207 5.57 -16.28 4.65
N THR A 208 4.70 -16.12 3.65
CA THR A 208 3.72 -15.02 3.53
C THR A 208 2.37 -15.35 4.17
N ASN A 209 2.34 -16.27 5.13
CA ASN A 209 1.11 -16.60 5.86
C ASN A 209 0.83 -15.56 6.96
N LEU A 210 -0.26 -14.81 6.79
CA LEU A 210 -0.64 -13.70 7.69
C LEU A 210 -0.88 -14.17 9.13
N TRP A 211 -1.65 -15.27 9.31
CA TRP A 211 -1.92 -15.80 10.66
C TRP A 211 -0.64 -16.21 11.37
N ARG A 212 0.25 -16.91 10.67
CA ARG A 212 1.51 -17.37 11.24
C ARG A 212 2.37 -16.21 11.72
N GLN A 213 2.49 -15.15 10.93
CA GLN A 213 3.28 -13.97 11.27
C GLN A 213 2.62 -13.20 12.43
N TYR A 214 1.31 -12.97 12.35
CA TYR A 214 0.54 -12.28 13.39
C TYR A 214 0.54 -13.02 14.73
N SER A 215 0.27 -14.34 14.74
CA SER A 215 0.20 -15.10 15.98
C SER A 215 1.53 -15.12 16.72
N TYR A 216 2.64 -15.28 16.00
CA TYR A 216 3.97 -15.23 16.57
C TYR A 216 4.30 -13.82 17.13
N PHE A 217 3.99 -12.78 16.37
CA PHE A 217 4.17 -11.41 16.82
C PHE A 217 3.31 -11.08 18.06
N LYS A 218 2.07 -11.53 18.10
CA LYS A 218 1.15 -11.35 19.25
C LYS A 218 1.74 -11.96 20.53
N GLU A 219 2.34 -13.13 20.42
CA GLU A 219 2.92 -13.87 21.55
C GLU A 219 4.26 -13.29 22.00
N HIS A 220 5.18 -13.04 21.06
CA HIS A 220 6.57 -12.70 21.35
C HIS A 220 6.91 -11.22 21.15
N GLY A 221 6.14 -10.47 20.34
CA GLY A 221 6.46 -9.11 19.89
C GLY A 221 7.55 -9.06 18.81
N GLU A 222 7.87 -10.20 18.23
CA GLU A 222 8.93 -10.40 17.26
C GLU A 222 8.36 -10.78 15.89
N MET A 223 9.09 -10.49 14.82
CA MET A 223 8.81 -11.08 13.53
C MET A 223 9.11 -12.59 13.56
N ASN A 224 8.20 -13.41 13.01
CA ASN A 224 8.36 -14.87 13.04
C ASN A 224 9.65 -15.36 12.33
N PHE A 225 10.04 -14.68 11.25
CA PHE A 225 11.30 -14.93 10.55
C PHE A 225 12.29 -13.81 10.85
N THR A 226 13.58 -14.05 10.55
CA THR A 226 14.68 -13.10 10.81
C THR A 226 14.34 -11.71 10.25
N PRO A 227 14.25 -10.68 11.08
CA PRO A 227 13.94 -9.33 10.64
C PRO A 227 15.15 -8.62 10.06
N PRO A 228 14.96 -7.63 9.19
CA PRO A 228 16.02 -6.72 8.79
C PRO A 228 16.23 -5.66 9.88
N VAL A 229 17.05 -5.95 10.88
CA VAL A 229 17.22 -5.16 12.13
C VAL A 229 17.45 -3.67 11.84
N GLN A 230 18.43 -3.34 11.00
CA GLN A 230 18.76 -1.95 10.65
C GLN A 230 17.61 -1.24 9.94
N ILE A 231 16.80 -1.97 9.17
CA ILE A 231 15.62 -1.40 8.52
C ILE A 231 14.53 -1.09 9.55
N ILE A 232 14.35 -1.94 10.55
CA ILE A 232 13.41 -1.66 11.65
C ILE A 232 13.85 -0.42 12.44
N TYR A 233 15.14 -0.24 12.72
CA TYR A 233 15.66 1.00 13.29
C TYR A 233 15.39 2.21 12.41
N SER A 234 15.57 2.07 11.08
CA SER A 234 15.28 3.16 10.15
C SER A 234 13.77 3.50 10.12
N MET A 235 12.91 2.50 10.24
CA MET A 235 11.46 2.71 10.36
C MET A 235 11.09 3.42 11.65
N GLN A 236 11.67 3.02 12.79
CA GLN A 236 11.45 3.68 14.08
C GLN A 236 11.79 5.16 13.99
N GLN A 237 12.95 5.49 13.40
CA GLN A 237 13.38 6.87 13.24
C GLN A 237 12.50 7.65 12.27
N ALA A 238 12.13 7.04 11.14
CA ALA A 238 11.25 7.67 10.15
C ALA A 238 9.85 7.96 10.70
N LEU A 239 9.30 7.04 11.49
CA LEU A 239 8.02 7.22 12.17
C LEU A 239 8.09 8.35 13.22
N LYS A 240 9.19 8.43 13.97
CA LYS A 240 9.44 9.55 14.89
C LYS A 240 9.43 10.88 14.13
N GLU A 241 10.19 10.99 13.04
CA GLU A 241 10.25 12.19 12.19
C GLU A 241 8.87 12.53 11.59
N HIS A 242 8.09 11.52 11.18
CA HIS A 242 6.73 11.70 10.68
C HIS A 242 5.80 12.32 11.73
N PHE A 243 5.85 11.85 12.99
CA PHE A 243 5.01 12.41 14.06
C PHE A 243 5.52 13.79 14.54
N GLU A 244 6.82 14.06 14.47
CA GLU A 244 7.40 15.38 14.77
C GLU A 244 6.99 16.42 13.73
N GLU A 245 6.99 16.07 12.44
CA GLU A 245 6.53 16.95 11.36
C GLU A 245 4.99 17.12 11.40
N GLY A 246 4.28 16.02 11.66
CA GLY A 246 2.82 15.94 11.63
C GLY A 246 2.26 15.69 10.23
N GLU A 247 1.17 14.90 10.19
CA GLU A 247 0.53 14.45 8.94
C GLU A 247 0.17 15.62 8.01
N LYS A 248 -0.50 16.64 8.55
CA LYS A 248 -0.95 17.81 7.78
C LYS A 248 0.22 18.59 7.19
N ALA A 249 1.25 18.89 7.99
CA ALA A 249 2.41 19.65 7.54
C ALA A 249 3.19 18.87 6.47
N LYS A 250 3.33 17.55 6.65
CA LYS A 250 3.96 16.68 5.65
C LYS A 250 3.18 16.68 4.33
N TYR A 251 1.86 16.50 4.38
CA TYR A 251 1.02 16.56 3.19
C TYR A 251 1.13 17.91 2.47
N GLU A 252 1.01 19.03 3.19
CA GLU A 252 1.12 20.38 2.64
C GLU A 252 2.48 20.62 1.98
N ARG A 253 3.56 20.13 2.58
CA ARG A 253 4.91 20.22 2.00
C ARG A 253 5.03 19.47 0.68
N PHE A 254 4.49 18.24 0.61
CA PHE A 254 4.48 17.47 -0.65
C PHE A 254 3.63 18.14 -1.72
N MET A 255 2.47 18.70 -1.34
CA MET A 255 1.62 19.42 -2.30
C MET A 255 2.26 20.70 -2.80
N ALA A 256 2.94 21.45 -1.93
CA ALA A 256 3.67 22.66 -2.36
C ALA A 256 4.78 22.33 -3.38
N ILE A 257 5.51 21.23 -3.18
CA ILE A 257 6.52 20.75 -4.15
C ILE A 257 5.83 20.32 -5.46
N SER A 258 4.72 19.61 -5.37
CA SER A 258 3.95 19.19 -6.54
C SER A 258 3.48 20.37 -7.37
N GLU A 259 2.94 21.41 -6.71
CA GLU A 259 2.50 22.63 -7.40
C GLU A 259 3.66 23.37 -8.10
N LEU A 260 4.83 23.43 -7.46
CA LEU A 260 6.02 24.03 -8.07
C LEU A 260 6.43 23.26 -9.34
N ILE A 261 6.49 21.92 -9.26
CA ILE A 261 6.83 21.06 -10.42
C ILE A 261 5.80 21.25 -11.54
N ARG A 262 4.51 21.26 -11.22
CA ARG A 262 3.43 21.46 -12.19
C ARG A 262 3.51 22.81 -12.90
N ALA A 263 3.86 23.86 -12.17
CA ALA A 263 4.05 25.18 -12.75
C ALA A 263 5.20 25.20 -13.76
N GLU A 264 6.32 24.55 -13.44
CA GLU A 264 7.47 24.43 -14.36
C GLU A 264 7.15 23.56 -15.59
N VAL A 265 6.44 22.44 -15.39
CA VAL A 265 5.97 21.57 -16.48
C VAL A 265 5.09 22.37 -17.45
N ALA A 266 4.14 23.15 -16.93
CA ALA A 266 3.28 24.02 -17.75
C ALA A 266 4.08 25.14 -18.46
N ALA A 267 5.06 25.76 -17.77
CA ALA A 267 5.93 26.77 -18.37
C ALA A 267 6.78 26.24 -19.54
N LEU A 268 7.12 24.94 -19.51
CA LEU A 268 7.78 24.24 -20.61
C LEU A 268 6.82 23.87 -21.75
N GLY A 269 5.52 24.15 -21.64
CA GLY A 269 4.51 23.76 -22.63
C GLY A 269 4.20 22.26 -22.64
N LEU A 270 4.55 21.53 -21.57
CA LEU A 270 4.26 20.12 -21.42
C LEU A 270 2.89 19.92 -20.77
N GLU A 271 2.21 18.81 -21.11
CA GLU A 271 0.90 18.48 -20.60
C GLU A 271 0.94 17.32 -19.60
N GLU A 272 0.19 17.43 -18.51
CA GLU A 272 -0.04 16.30 -17.61
C GLU A 272 -0.89 15.21 -18.28
N LEU A 273 -0.60 13.95 -17.96
CA LEU A 273 -1.33 12.79 -18.50
C LEU A 273 -2.78 12.75 -18.01
N LEU A 274 -2.99 13.10 -16.74
CA LEU A 274 -4.28 13.08 -16.08
C LEU A 274 -4.66 14.47 -15.57
N PRO A 275 -5.97 14.81 -15.58
CA PRO A 275 -6.45 16.01 -14.91
C PRO A 275 -6.22 15.92 -13.40
N ARG A 276 -6.02 17.08 -12.77
CA ARG A 276 -5.63 17.24 -11.36
C ARG A 276 -6.54 16.49 -10.38
N GLU A 277 -7.83 16.57 -10.60
CA GLU A 277 -8.86 15.96 -9.76
C GLU A 277 -8.84 14.43 -9.74
N LYS A 278 -8.16 13.82 -10.72
CA LYS A 278 -7.96 12.36 -10.76
C LYS A 278 -6.66 11.91 -10.07
N THR A 279 -5.86 12.82 -9.51
CA THR A 279 -4.54 12.49 -8.95
C THR A 279 -4.38 12.94 -7.50
N THR A 280 -3.45 12.31 -6.77
CA THR A 280 -3.05 12.77 -5.42
C THR A 280 -2.06 13.93 -5.46
N GLY A 281 -1.45 14.21 -6.61
CA GLY A 281 -0.32 15.13 -6.73
C GLY A 281 1.04 14.52 -6.36
N LEU A 282 1.10 13.29 -5.86
CA LEU A 282 2.38 12.63 -5.52
C LEU A 282 3.12 12.08 -6.74
N VAL A 283 2.39 11.78 -7.79
CA VAL A 283 2.93 11.35 -9.09
C VAL A 283 2.40 12.30 -10.14
N ILE A 284 3.31 12.93 -10.87
CA ILE A 284 3.02 13.81 -11.99
C ILE A 284 3.49 13.10 -13.25
N ALA A 285 2.54 12.48 -13.95
CA ALA A 285 2.79 11.85 -15.23
C ALA A 285 2.61 12.89 -16.34
N ILE A 286 3.58 12.97 -17.24
CA ILE A 286 3.64 13.95 -18.31
C ILE A 286 3.49 13.20 -19.62
N LYS A 287 2.66 13.73 -20.53
CA LYS A 287 2.57 13.21 -21.91
C LYS A 287 3.88 13.44 -22.64
N TYR A 288 4.25 12.53 -23.51
CA TYR A 288 5.36 12.80 -24.42
C TYR A 288 4.99 13.97 -25.34
N PRO A 289 5.92 14.92 -25.57
CA PRO A 289 5.72 15.97 -26.55
C PRO A 289 5.42 15.41 -27.96
N GLU A 290 4.52 16.06 -28.67
CA GLU A 290 4.28 15.76 -30.10
C GLU A 290 5.35 16.43 -30.97
N ASP A 291 6.60 16.00 -30.81
CA ASP A 291 7.76 16.48 -31.55
C ASP A 291 8.52 15.27 -32.13
N GLU A 292 8.71 15.24 -33.45
CA GLU A 292 9.41 14.14 -34.14
C GLU A 292 10.87 13.95 -33.68
N ASN A 293 11.47 14.98 -33.06
CA ASN A 293 12.81 14.94 -32.49
C ASN A 293 12.85 14.52 -31.02
N PHE A 294 11.69 14.33 -30.39
CA PHE A 294 11.63 13.90 -29.00
C PHE A 294 12.16 12.47 -28.87
N ASP A 295 13.14 12.31 -27.98
CA ASP A 295 13.74 11.03 -27.63
C ASP A 295 13.83 10.92 -26.12
N PHE A 296 12.95 10.09 -25.52
CA PHE A 296 12.93 9.89 -24.09
C PHE A 296 14.29 9.46 -23.52
N LYS A 297 15.02 8.61 -24.26
CA LYS A 297 16.34 8.17 -23.80
C LYS A 297 17.32 9.32 -23.67
N LYS A 298 17.33 10.26 -24.62
CA LYS A 298 18.20 11.45 -24.54
C LYS A 298 17.84 12.34 -23.36
N VAL A 299 16.54 12.53 -23.10
CA VAL A 299 16.08 13.30 -21.93
C VAL A 299 16.51 12.61 -20.64
N HIS A 300 16.27 11.30 -20.53
CA HIS A 300 16.68 10.50 -19.37
C HIS A 300 18.21 10.60 -19.14
N ASP A 301 19.01 10.36 -20.17
CA ASP A 301 20.47 10.35 -20.06
C ASP A 301 20.99 11.74 -19.64
N TYR A 302 20.42 12.83 -20.21
CA TYR A 302 20.76 14.20 -19.84
C TYR A 302 20.45 14.49 -18.37
N LEU A 303 19.26 14.11 -17.88
CA LEU A 303 18.89 14.27 -16.47
C LEU A 303 19.81 13.48 -15.56
N TYR A 304 20.09 12.22 -15.91
CA TYR A 304 20.98 11.35 -15.15
C TYR A 304 22.42 11.90 -15.05
N GLU A 305 22.98 12.42 -16.15
CA GLU A 305 24.32 13.06 -16.17
C GLU A 305 24.37 14.33 -15.32
N ASN A 306 23.22 15.00 -15.12
CA ASN A 306 23.09 16.19 -14.28
C ASN A 306 22.63 15.87 -12.83
N GLY A 307 22.60 14.60 -12.44
CA GLY A 307 22.31 14.18 -11.06
C GLY A 307 20.83 14.20 -10.68
N ILE A 308 19.93 14.09 -11.68
CA ILE A 308 18.47 14.08 -11.51
C ILE A 308 17.93 12.67 -11.80
#